data_4edc74fe59dd9e9e87eb0a3ed569b100
#
_entry.id   4edc74fe59dd9e9e87eb0a3ed569b100
#
_cell.length_a   1.000
_cell.length_b   1.000
_cell.length_c   1.000
_cell.angle_alpha   90.00
_cell.angle_beta   90.00
_cell.angle_gamma   90.00
#
_symmetry.space_group_name_H-M   'P 1'
#
loop_
_entity.id
_entity.type
_entity.pdbx_description
1 polymer ?
#
loop_
_entity_poly.entity_id
_entity_poly.type
_entity_poly.pdbx_seq_one_letter_code
_entity_poly.pdbx_strand_id
1 'polypeptide(L)' 'MKLATKLGALITILEEAKADAEKVDNGKAGAPGTRLRKTAQTAKKTLDEIRKEILELRKAGSEE' A
#
# COMPACT_ATOMS: atom_id res chain seq x y z
N MET A 1 -15.17 0.69 9.04
CA MET A 1 -14.24 0.81 9.36
C MET A 1 -13.18 0.98 8.57
N LYS A 2 -12.25 1.20 8.98
CA LYS A 2 -11.42 1.77 8.20
C LYS A 2 -10.24 0.94 7.96
N LEU A 3 -9.77 0.16 8.91
CA LEU A 3 -8.54 -0.60 8.70
C LEU A 3 -8.71 -1.68 7.64
N ALA A 4 -9.77 -2.46 7.75
CA ALA A 4 -9.98 -3.51 6.78
C ALA A 4 -10.21 -2.95 5.39
N THR A 5 -10.92 -1.83 5.30
CA THR A 5 -11.17 -1.20 4.02
C THR A 5 -9.88 -0.66 3.42
N LYS A 6 -9.06 -0.03 4.25
CA LYS A 6 -7.79 0.48 3.76
C LYS A 6 -6.87 -0.64 3.29
N LEU A 7 -6.84 -1.73 4.03
CA LEU A 7 -6.03 -2.87 3.61
C LEU A 7 -6.54 -3.46 2.31
N GLY A 8 -7.85 -3.58 2.17
CA GLY A 8 -8.41 -4.10 0.94
C GLY A 8 -8.06 -3.24 -0.26
N ALA A 9 -8.14 -1.93 -0.11
CA ALA A 9 -7.77 -1.03 -1.19
C ALA A 9 -6.30 -1.15 -1.51
N LEU A 10 -5.45 -1.28 -0.50
CA LEU A 10 -4.03 -1.42 -0.72
C LEU A 10 -3.70 -2.73 -1.44
N ILE A 11 -4.36 -3.81 -1.06
CA ILE A 11 -4.15 -5.08 -1.72
C ILE A 11 -4.48 -4.97 -3.21
N THR A 12 -5.59 -4.32 -3.54
CA THR A 12 -5.96 -4.14 -4.93
C THR A 12 -4.89 -3.36 -5.69
N ILE A 13 -4.41 -2.27 -5.10
CA ILE A 13 -3.39 -1.47 -5.72
C ILE A 13 -2.12 -2.28 -5.96
N LEU A 14 -1.74 -3.07 -4.98
CA LEU A 14 -0.52 -3.87 -5.10
C LEU A 14 -0.68 -4.98 -6.13
N GLU A 15 -1.86 -5.58 -6.21
CA GLU A 15 -2.08 -6.59 -7.21
C GLU A 15 -1.99 -6.02 -8.60
N GLU A 16 -2.51 -4.83 -8.80
CA GLU A 16 -2.41 -4.19 -10.10
C GLU A 16 -0.97 -3.82 -10.42
N ALA A 17 -0.22 -3.45 -9.40
CA ALA A 17 1.17 -3.08 -9.61
C ALA A 17 2.04 -4.26 -9.99
N LYS A 18 1.57 -5.47 -9.73
CA LYS A 18 2.32 -6.65 -10.06
C LYS A 18 2.66 -6.72 -11.54
N ALA A 19 1.74 -6.31 -12.39
CA ALA A 19 1.99 -6.32 -13.83
C ALA A 19 3.15 -5.38 -14.18
N ASP A 20 3.20 -4.21 -13.56
CA ASP A 20 4.30 -3.28 -13.80
C ASP A 20 5.59 -3.85 -13.27
N ALA A 21 5.54 -4.52 -12.14
CA ALA A 21 6.75 -5.12 -11.56
C ALA A 21 7.32 -6.16 -12.50
N GLU A 22 6.47 -6.97 -13.12
CA GLU A 22 6.94 -7.97 -14.06
C GLU A 22 7.58 -7.33 -15.27
N LYS A 23 7.03 -6.22 -15.74
CA LYS A 23 7.63 -5.53 -16.85
C LYS A 23 9.00 -4.97 -16.51
N VAL A 24 9.14 -4.45 -15.32
CA VAL A 24 10.44 -3.95 -14.88
C VAL A 24 11.43 -5.09 -14.79
N ASP A 25 11.00 -6.24 -14.26
CA ASP A 25 11.88 -7.40 -14.17
C ASP A 25 12.33 -7.84 -15.55
N ASN A 26 11.52 -7.62 -16.57
CA ASN A 26 11.87 -7.99 -17.93
C ASN A 26 12.58 -6.88 -18.67
N GLY A 27 13.07 -5.89 -17.96
CA GLY A 27 13.90 -4.86 -18.57
C GLY A 27 13.16 -3.63 -19.06
N LYS A 28 11.84 -3.54 -18.84
CA LYS A 28 11.09 -2.39 -19.30
C LYS A 28 10.84 -1.44 -18.14
N ALA A 29 11.86 -0.71 -17.77
CA ALA A 29 11.80 0.10 -16.57
C ALA A 29 11.29 1.51 -16.78
N GLY A 30 10.97 1.92 -18.00
CA GLY A 30 10.52 3.29 -18.25
C GLY A 30 9.22 3.61 -17.55
N ALA A 31 8.11 3.63 -18.31
CA ALA A 31 6.82 3.96 -17.74
C ALA A 31 6.39 2.97 -16.65
N PRO A 32 6.56 1.65 -16.84
CA PRO A 32 6.18 0.74 -15.75
C PRO A 32 6.96 0.98 -14.48
N GLY A 33 8.25 1.31 -14.62
CA GLY A 33 9.06 1.59 -13.44
C GLY A 33 8.59 2.82 -12.70
N THR A 34 8.22 3.86 -13.43
CA THR A 34 7.72 5.08 -12.81
C THR A 34 6.41 4.82 -12.09
N ARG A 35 5.50 4.07 -12.70
CA ARG A 35 4.24 3.75 -12.06
C ARG A 35 4.44 2.92 -10.81
N LEU A 36 5.32 1.93 -10.89
CA LEU A 36 5.59 1.08 -9.76
C LEU A 36 6.16 1.88 -8.60
N ARG A 37 7.03 2.82 -8.90
CA ARG A 37 7.62 3.64 -7.86
C ARG A 37 6.57 4.50 -7.17
N LYS A 38 5.65 5.07 -7.93
CA LYS A 38 4.58 5.84 -7.35
C LYS A 38 3.68 4.97 -6.48
N THR A 39 3.39 3.76 -6.96
CA THR A 39 2.57 2.85 -6.19
C THR A 39 3.26 2.49 -4.88
N ALA A 40 4.57 2.28 -4.92
CA ALA A 40 5.31 1.95 -3.71
C ALA A 40 5.23 3.10 -2.70
N GLN A 41 5.30 4.33 -3.17
CA GLN A 41 5.19 5.47 -2.28
C GLN A 41 3.80 5.59 -1.68
N THR A 42 2.78 5.34 -2.48
CA THR A 42 1.42 5.35 -1.99
C THR A 42 1.21 4.25 -0.96
N ALA A 43 1.75 3.07 -1.22
CA ALA A 43 1.61 1.96 -0.30
C ALA A 43 2.28 2.29 1.04
N LYS A 44 3.45 2.90 0.98
CA LYS A 44 4.15 3.28 2.19
C LYS A 44 3.32 4.25 3.03
N LYS A 45 2.74 5.24 2.37
CA LYS A 45 1.94 6.22 3.05
C LYS A 45 0.70 5.58 3.67
N THR A 46 0.05 4.71 2.93
CA THR A 46 -1.15 4.04 3.43
C THR A 46 -0.81 3.15 4.62
N LEU A 47 0.29 2.43 4.54
CA LEU A 47 0.70 1.58 5.65
C LEU A 47 1.02 2.41 6.89
N ASP A 48 1.61 3.57 6.70
CA ASP A 48 1.91 4.44 7.81
C ASP A 48 0.62 4.96 8.45
N GLU A 49 -0.37 5.29 7.65
CA GLU A 49 -1.67 5.72 8.16
C GLU A 49 -2.34 4.60 8.95
N ILE A 50 -2.24 3.38 8.45
CA ILE A 50 -2.81 2.24 9.15
C ILE A 50 -2.15 2.08 10.50
N ARG A 51 -0.84 2.19 10.55
CA ARG A 51 -0.12 2.06 11.81
C ARG A 51 -0.55 3.12 12.81
N LYS A 52 -0.69 4.35 12.35
CA LYS A 52 -1.11 5.43 13.22
C LYS A 52 -2.52 5.21 13.73
N GLU A 53 -3.38 4.73 12.86
CA GLU A 53 -4.75 4.48 13.28
C GLU A 53 -4.83 3.38 14.32
N ILE A 54 -4.02 2.36 14.18
CA ILE A 54 -3.96 1.31 15.19
C ILE A 54 -3.55 1.89 16.54
N LEU A 55 -2.56 2.77 16.54
CA LEU A 55 -2.13 3.39 17.79
C LEU A 55 -3.23 4.22 18.41
N GLU A 56 -3.97 4.95 17.60
CA GLU A 56 -5.07 5.74 18.09
C GLU A 56 -6.15 4.87 18.71
N LEU A 57 -6.48 3.79 18.05
CA LEU A 57 -7.52 2.90 18.54
C LEU A 57 -7.08 2.23 19.84
N ARG A 58 -5.81 1.90 19.96
CA ARG A 58 -5.33 1.30 21.19
C ARG A 58 -5.34 2.28 22.33
N LYS A 59 -5.06 3.54 22.03
CA LYS A 59 -5.10 4.52 23.10
C LYS A 59 -6.50 4.78 23.54
N ALA A 60 -7.41 4.84 22.60
CA ALA A 60 -8.77 5.17 22.94
C ALA A 60 -9.47 4.01 23.60
N GLY A 61 -9.16 2.80 23.23
CA GLY A 61 -9.90 1.71 23.74
C GLY A 61 -9.10 0.87 24.55
N SER A 62 -9.39 -0.26 24.73
CA SER A 62 -8.61 -1.07 25.39
C SER A 62 -7.87 -1.87 24.59
N GLU A 63 -6.98 -2.42 24.95
CA GLU A 63 -6.31 -3.15 24.15
C GLU A 63 -6.59 -4.45 24.38
N GLU A 64 -6.68 -5.25 23.96
CA GLU A 64 -6.97 -6.44 24.14
C GLU A 64 -6.10 -7.24 24.36
#